data_e4871db9680a5abc7ce0ba6c874fa415
#
_entry.id   e4871db9680a5abc7ce0ba6c874fa415
#
_cell.length_a   1.000
_cell.length_b   1.000
_cell.length_c   1.000
_cell.angle_alpha   90.00
_cell.angle_beta   90.00
_cell.angle_gamma   90.00
#
_symmetry.space_group_name_H-M   'P 1'
#
loop_
_entity.id
_entity.type
_entity.pdbx_description
1 polymer ?
#
loop_
_entity_poly.entity_id
_entity_poly.type
_entity_poly.pdbx_seq_one_letter_code
_entity_poly.pdbx_strand_id
1 'polypeptide(L)'
;MMFGVQCQERLTIPEELIGVWLTKDSRYANYPFEIKKNTVIFEQGLGYLDFDVYPIAGVQKTELEGQTLYIIYYTLTSGKEFEFSFYYSAANGGEIRFKNQPEMLWTKKKS
;
A
#
# COMPACT_ATOMS: atom_id res chain seq x y z
N MET A 1 26.99 7.63 -17.14
CA MET A 1 26.46 7.40 -16.82
C MET A 1 25.73 7.23 -16.38
N MET A 2 25.49 6.97 -15.96
CA MET A 2 24.85 6.68 -15.53
C MET A 2 24.08 6.63 -15.16
N PHE A 3 23.90 6.65 -15.15
CA PHE A 3 23.11 6.61 -14.84
C PHE A 3 22.18 6.12 -14.52
N GLY A 4 22.01 5.60 -14.79
CA GLY A 4 21.07 4.72 -14.54
C GLY A 4 20.55 4.73 -13.21
N VAL A 5 21.21 5.02 -12.58
CA VAL A 5 20.83 5.19 -11.45
C VAL A 5 19.57 5.47 -11.06
N GLN A 6 19.07 6.08 -11.79
CA GLN A 6 17.83 6.49 -11.57
C GLN A 6 16.94 5.33 -11.49
N CYS A 7 17.34 4.21 -11.83
CA CYS A 7 16.49 3.13 -11.64
C CYS A 7 16.52 2.77 -10.22
N GLN A 8 15.51 3.11 -9.48
CA GLN A 8 15.39 2.63 -8.14
C GLN A 8 15.03 1.16 -8.21
N GLU A 9 15.76 0.36 -7.48
CA GLU A 9 15.46 -1.04 -7.42
C GLU A 9 14.13 -1.23 -6.71
N ARG A 10 13.35 -2.20 -7.16
CA ARG A 10 12.13 -2.59 -6.48
C ARG A 10 12.50 -3.48 -5.32
N LEU A 11 12.06 -3.10 -4.15
CA LEU A 11 12.38 -3.81 -2.92
C LEU A 11 11.27 -4.82 -2.61
N THR A 12 11.55 -5.68 -1.63
CA THR A 12 10.50 -6.52 -1.04
C THR A 12 9.70 -5.66 -0.08
N ILE A 13 8.52 -6.15 0.31
CA ILE A 13 7.67 -5.40 1.23
C ILE A 13 8.35 -5.27 2.59
N PRO A 14 8.51 -4.04 3.11
CA PRO A 14 9.02 -3.85 4.47
C PRO A 14 8.01 -4.36 5.50
N GLU A 15 8.51 -4.89 6.60
CA GLU A 15 7.64 -5.41 7.65
C GLU A 15 6.69 -4.36 8.19
N GLU A 16 7.11 -3.12 8.23
CA GLU A 16 6.26 -2.03 8.75
C GLU A 16 4.97 -1.86 7.95
N LEU A 17 4.93 -2.32 6.72
CA LEU A 17 3.74 -2.22 5.88
C LEU A 17 2.84 -3.45 5.98
N ILE A 18 3.35 -4.55 6.49
CA ILE A 18 2.57 -5.80 6.55
C ILE A 18 1.49 -5.69 7.60
N GLY A 19 0.26 -5.97 7.23
CA GLY A 19 -0.87 -5.96 8.15
C GLY A 19 -2.15 -5.53 7.47
N VAL A 20 -3.20 -5.44 8.24
CA VAL A 20 -4.52 -5.01 7.77
C VAL A 20 -4.65 -3.53 8.09
N TRP A 21 -5.04 -2.75 7.09
CA TRP A 21 -5.16 -1.30 7.21
C TRP A 21 -6.62 -0.89 7.17
N LEU A 22 -7.03 -0.08 8.15
CA LEU A 22 -8.40 0.33 8.36
C LEU A 22 -8.52 1.84 8.37
N THR A 23 -9.67 2.35 7.93
CA THR A 23 -9.95 3.78 8.03
C THR A 23 -11.30 3.98 8.74
N LYS A 24 -11.43 5.12 9.40
CA LYS A 24 -12.69 5.52 10.02
C LYS A 24 -13.53 6.36 9.09
N ASP A 25 -13.00 6.71 7.91
CA ASP A 25 -13.75 7.51 6.95
C ASP A 25 -14.94 6.68 6.45
N SER A 26 -16.14 7.24 6.54
CA SER A 26 -17.36 6.51 6.24
C SER A 26 -17.43 5.99 4.81
N ARG A 27 -16.71 6.63 3.89
CA ARG A 27 -16.72 6.20 2.49
C ARG A 27 -16.06 4.84 2.30
N TYR A 28 -15.05 4.52 3.14
CA TYR A 28 -14.26 3.31 2.96
C TYR A 28 -14.09 2.48 4.23
N ALA A 29 -14.88 2.76 5.26
CA ALA A 29 -14.75 2.04 6.53
C ALA A 29 -14.97 0.53 6.38
N ASN A 30 -15.75 0.13 5.37
CA ASN A 30 -16.04 -1.28 5.11
C ASN A 30 -15.15 -1.89 4.03
N TYR A 31 -14.09 -1.19 3.63
CA TYR A 31 -13.21 -1.63 2.54
C TYR A 31 -11.75 -1.64 2.99
N PRO A 32 -11.40 -2.42 4.01
CA PRO A 32 -10.01 -2.47 4.46
C PRO A 32 -9.14 -3.11 3.39
N PHE A 33 -7.84 -2.91 3.50
CA PHE A 33 -6.91 -3.62 2.63
C PHE A 33 -5.82 -4.24 3.49
N GLU A 34 -5.22 -5.28 2.97
CA GLU A 34 -4.16 -6.00 3.68
C GLU A 34 -2.93 -6.09 2.81
N ILE A 35 -1.77 -5.83 3.41
CA ILE A 35 -0.50 -6.01 2.75
C ILE A 35 0.17 -7.21 3.38
N LYS A 36 0.52 -8.20 2.57
CA LYS A 36 1.26 -9.36 2.98
C LYS A 36 2.63 -9.33 2.30
N LYS A 37 3.46 -10.28 2.60
CA LYS A 37 4.81 -10.30 2.07
C LYS A 37 4.85 -10.28 0.54
N ASN A 38 3.96 -11.00 -0.11
CA ASN A 38 3.96 -11.15 -1.55
C ASN A 38 2.66 -10.74 -2.24
N THR A 39 1.67 -10.28 -1.48
CA THR A 39 0.36 -9.97 -2.07
C THR A 39 -0.26 -8.75 -1.39
N VAL A 40 -1.12 -8.06 -2.12
CA VAL A 40 -1.98 -7.04 -1.55
C VAL A 40 -3.41 -7.50 -1.77
N ILE A 41 -4.26 -7.33 -0.76
CA ILE A 41 -5.63 -7.81 -0.79
C ILE A 41 -6.56 -6.62 -0.54
N PHE A 42 -7.47 -6.37 -1.48
CA PHE A 42 -8.47 -5.33 -1.32
C PHE A 42 -9.82 -5.98 -1.05
N GLU A 43 -10.47 -5.58 0.04
CA GLU A 43 -11.78 -6.11 0.37
C GLU A 43 -12.83 -5.28 -0.34
N GLN A 44 -13.77 -5.95 -1.00
CA GLN A 44 -14.77 -5.26 -1.82
C GLN A 44 -15.99 -4.78 -1.03
N GLY A 45 -16.09 -5.19 0.22
CA GLY A 45 -17.20 -4.76 1.07
C GLY A 45 -18.54 -5.38 0.77
N LEU A 46 -18.59 -6.35 -0.12
CA LEU A 46 -19.83 -6.99 -0.53
C LEU A 46 -20.10 -8.31 0.19
N GLY A 47 -19.20 -8.72 1.03
CA GLY A 47 -19.37 -9.96 1.77
C GLY A 47 -18.02 -10.56 2.12
N TYR A 48 -18.09 -11.57 2.94
CA TYR A 48 -16.88 -12.15 3.51
C TYR A 48 -16.02 -12.93 2.51
N LEU A 49 -16.51 -13.19 1.32
CA LEU A 49 -15.73 -13.88 0.30
C LEU A 49 -15.33 -12.98 -0.86
N ASP A 50 -15.56 -11.69 -0.71
CA ASP A 50 -15.33 -10.77 -1.83
C ASP A 50 -14.03 -10.02 -1.66
N PHE A 51 -12.96 -10.62 -2.10
CA PHE A 51 -11.62 -10.05 -2.02
C PHE A 51 -10.96 -10.03 -3.38
N ASP A 52 -10.22 -8.98 -3.67
CA ASP A 52 -9.32 -8.94 -4.81
C ASP A 52 -7.91 -9.14 -4.28
N VAL A 53 -7.23 -10.20 -4.71
CA VAL A 53 -5.88 -10.55 -4.28
C VAL A 53 -4.94 -10.41 -5.46
N TYR A 54 -3.91 -9.59 -5.31
CA TYR A 54 -2.97 -9.33 -6.40
C TYR A 54 -1.54 -9.61 -5.95
N PRO A 55 -0.74 -10.29 -6.78
CA PRO A 55 0.69 -10.49 -6.47
C PRO A 55 1.41 -9.16 -6.52
N ILE A 56 2.36 -8.95 -5.61
CA ILE A 56 3.18 -7.76 -5.59
C ILE A 56 4.37 -7.98 -6.51
N ALA A 57 4.57 -7.05 -7.45
CA ALA A 57 5.70 -7.09 -8.35
C ALA A 57 6.92 -6.36 -7.77
N GLY A 58 6.72 -5.49 -6.81
CA GLY A 58 7.82 -4.79 -6.16
C GLY A 58 7.35 -3.55 -5.42
N VAL A 59 8.28 -2.92 -4.72
CA VAL A 59 8.01 -1.73 -3.92
C VAL A 59 9.13 -0.74 -4.14
N GLN A 60 8.79 0.52 -4.25
CA GLN A 60 9.78 1.60 -4.25
C GLN A 60 9.54 2.51 -3.07
N LYS A 61 10.60 3.06 -2.50
CA LYS A 61 10.53 3.95 -1.37
C LYS A 61 11.26 5.24 -1.72
N THR A 62 10.62 6.38 -1.50
CA THR A 62 11.19 7.68 -1.78
C THR A 62 10.94 8.60 -0.59
N GLU A 63 11.96 9.38 -0.22
CA GLU A 63 11.81 10.40 0.81
C GLU A 63 11.56 11.73 0.11
N LEU A 64 10.43 12.37 0.41
CA LEU A 64 10.06 13.65 -0.19
C LEU A 64 9.70 14.65 0.91
N GLU A 65 10.48 15.70 1.03
CA GLU A 65 10.17 16.78 1.98
C GLU A 65 9.85 16.29 3.39
N GLY A 66 10.63 15.34 3.86
CA GLY A 66 10.44 14.78 5.20
C GLY A 66 9.36 13.72 5.29
N GLN A 67 8.75 13.38 4.17
CA GLN A 67 7.71 12.33 4.15
C GLN A 67 8.23 11.11 3.40
N THR A 68 7.79 9.94 3.82
CA THR A 68 8.14 8.69 3.14
C THR A 68 7.01 8.30 2.21
N LEU A 69 7.32 8.18 0.93
CA LEU A 69 6.37 7.74 -0.08
C LEU A 69 6.72 6.33 -0.50
N TYR A 70 5.75 5.42 -0.42
CA TYR A 70 5.91 4.07 -0.94
C TYR A 70 5.06 3.91 -2.18
N ILE A 71 5.56 3.17 -3.16
CA ILE A 71 4.82 2.79 -4.34
C ILE A 71 4.86 1.26 -4.41
N ILE A 72 3.70 0.63 -4.32
CA ILE A 72 3.59 -0.81 -4.46
C ILE A 72 3.12 -1.10 -5.87
N TYR A 73 3.88 -1.92 -6.60
CA TYR A 73 3.51 -2.35 -7.93
C TYR A 73 2.87 -3.72 -7.81
N TYR A 74 1.66 -3.87 -8.32
CA TYR A 74 0.97 -5.16 -8.27
C TYR A 74 0.43 -5.52 -9.65
N THR A 75 0.23 -6.82 -9.86
CA THR A 75 -0.10 -7.34 -11.18
C THR A 75 -1.54 -7.86 -11.20
N LEU A 76 -2.30 -7.45 -12.21
CA LEU A 76 -3.64 -7.95 -12.40
C LEU A 76 -3.61 -9.29 -13.12
N THR A 77 -4.75 -9.98 -13.12
CA THR A 77 -4.85 -11.27 -13.80
C THR A 77 -4.57 -11.18 -15.30
N SER A 78 -4.79 -10.01 -15.87
CA SER A 78 -4.47 -9.76 -17.27
C SER A 78 -2.96 -9.63 -17.54
N GLY A 79 -2.15 -9.58 -16.50
CA GLY A 79 -0.72 -9.34 -16.60
C GLY A 79 -0.35 -7.86 -16.55
N LYS A 80 -1.33 -6.97 -16.52
CA LYS A 80 -1.09 -5.54 -16.46
C LYS A 80 -0.65 -5.15 -15.05
N GLU A 81 0.33 -4.27 -14.96
CA GLU A 81 0.87 -3.81 -13.67
C GLU A 81 0.24 -2.49 -13.29
N PHE A 82 -0.16 -2.36 -12.04
CA PHE A 82 -0.72 -1.13 -11.49
C PHE A 82 0.12 -0.65 -10.32
N GLU A 83 -0.01 0.63 -10.00
CA GLU A 83 0.72 1.25 -8.89
C GLU A 83 -0.24 1.66 -7.79
N PHE A 84 0.20 1.48 -6.55
CA PHE A 84 -0.55 1.89 -5.37
C PHE A 84 0.42 2.75 -4.55
N SER A 85 0.18 4.05 -4.52
CA SER A 85 1.11 5.01 -3.91
C SER A 85 0.53 5.63 -2.64
N PHE A 86 1.33 5.70 -1.59
CA PHE A 86 0.87 6.28 -0.34
C PHE A 86 2.03 6.82 0.48
N TYR A 87 1.70 7.77 1.37
CA TYR A 87 2.66 8.25 2.37
C TYR A 87 2.53 7.40 3.62
N TYR A 88 3.64 7.09 4.23
CA TYR A 88 3.70 6.28 5.44
C TYR A 88 4.35 7.05 6.58
N SER A 89 3.80 6.92 7.79
CA SER A 89 4.39 7.44 9.02
C SER A 89 4.39 6.32 10.06
N ALA A 90 5.45 6.26 10.86
CA ALA A 90 5.52 5.27 11.94
C ALA A 90 4.72 5.68 13.17
N ALA A 91 4.15 6.88 13.18
CA ALA A 91 3.38 7.37 14.31
C ALA A 91 2.21 6.44 14.63
N ASN A 92 1.91 6.29 15.92
CA ASN A 92 0.76 5.52 16.40
C ASN A 92 0.68 4.09 15.88
N GLY A 93 1.84 3.47 15.65
CA GLY A 93 1.88 2.08 15.20
C GLY A 93 1.77 1.92 13.69
N GLY A 94 1.75 3.00 12.96
CA GLY A 94 1.71 3.00 11.50
C GLY A 94 0.50 3.74 10.96
N GLU A 95 0.75 4.70 10.08
CA GLU A 95 -0.30 5.49 9.42
C GLU A 95 0.00 5.57 7.94
N ILE A 96 -1.05 5.44 7.14
CA ILE A 96 -0.96 5.57 5.68
C ILE A 96 -1.95 6.60 5.22
N ARG A 97 -1.51 7.45 4.27
CA ARG A 97 -2.38 8.38 3.56
C ARG A 97 -2.13 8.18 2.07
N PHE A 98 -3.18 7.91 1.32
CA PHE A 98 -3.04 7.69 -0.12
C PHE A 98 -2.59 9.00 -0.78
N LYS A 99 -1.74 8.90 -1.78
CA LYS A 99 -1.22 10.06 -2.48
C LYS A 99 -2.34 10.90 -3.10
N ASN A 100 -3.38 10.25 -3.62
CA ASN A 100 -4.50 10.95 -4.26
C ASN A 100 -5.67 11.25 -3.31
N GLN A 101 -5.57 10.85 -2.05
CA GLN A 101 -6.59 11.14 -1.02
C GLN A 101 -5.91 11.33 0.33
N PRO A 102 -5.03 12.35 0.45
CA PRO A 102 -4.22 12.49 1.66
C PRO A 102 -5.01 12.89 2.91
N GLU A 103 -6.23 13.34 2.73
CA GLU A 103 -7.07 13.70 3.87
C GLU A 103 -7.60 12.45 4.60
N MET A 104 -7.52 11.28 3.99
CA MET A 104 -8.05 10.05 4.58
C MET A 104 -6.92 9.29 5.25
N LEU A 105 -7.05 9.05 6.55
CA LEU A 105 -6.04 8.35 7.32
C LEU A 105 -6.38 6.89 7.46
N TRP A 106 -5.41 6.04 7.18
CA TRP A 106 -5.51 4.60 7.40
C TRP A 106 -4.56 4.20 8.51
N THR A 107 -5.01 3.34 9.41
CA THR A 107 -4.17 2.86 10.51
C THR A 107 -4.15 1.35 10.50
N LYS A 108 -3.05 0.80 11.02
CA LYS A 108 -2.88 -0.64 11.04
C LYS A 108 -3.74 -1.25 12.15
N LYS A 109 -4.45 -2.32 11.81
CA LYS A 109 -5.25 -3.04 12.79
C LYS A 109 -4.33 -3.65 13.83
N LYS A 110 -4.67 -3.47 15.09
CA LYS A 110 -3.90 -4.07 16.18
C LYS A 110 -4.31 -5.52 16.34
N SER A 111 -3.34 -6.37 16.52
CA SER A 111 -3.60 -7.79 16.73
C SER A 111 -3.84 -8.10 18.20
#